data_cb1dbea06ebcf3f876e8f478bf3a3a84
#
_entry.id   cb1dbea06ebcf3f876e8f478bf3a3a84
#
_cell.length_a   1.000
_cell.length_b   1.000
_cell.length_c   1.000
_cell.angle_alpha   90.00
_cell.angle_beta   90.00
_cell.angle_gamma   90.00
#
_symmetry.space_group_name_H-M   'P 1'
#
loop_
_entity.id
_entity.type
_entity.pdbx_description
1 polymer ?
#
loop_
_entity_poly.entity_id
_entity_poly.type
_entity_poly.pdbx_seq_one_letter_code
_entity_poly.pdbx_strand_id
1 'polypeptide(L)'
;MICVLFSIVFAFVSPSSYTANAQAYLHVEVGGDPAENTQSHYNAAQLAGMKADAVVPVFTSEAVAQRVVDSLKLDVTPEELASSVYAARTPETVSVQVSVKASSARQAQILADEVIRQAAAEVGELEGADSPVRISLLSSAELASATRSPALVTCVAVGLLAGLVLGYVWILVQELLDKSLKGPEDVREALTAPVLGVLPKDPSSLRLGRGVRAEVEERLRATRTNLLHALSHGARQVVVVTSAGPQEGASETAAGLARVLALSGHRVVLVGGDLRSPSTVGAQGGPGLAEVLAGSARLSQVLVEGEVAGLELLPAGEMPENPSELLGGRNMSDLLQHLASDRIVVIDAPPVCRFTDAVVLAACAGGVLLVARAGRTTAEGLREAALAVGQGGGHMLGVVLTNVSDVGRGGQGIQVGATHAERATV
;
A
#
# COMPACT_ATOMS: atom_id res chain seq x y z
N MET A 1 5.53 -6.57 -8.88
CA MET A 1 6.17 -7.87 -9.11
C MET A 1 5.25 -8.84 -9.86
N ILE A 2 4.00 -9.04 -9.45
CA ILE A 2 3.04 -9.96 -10.11
C ILE A 2 2.80 -9.59 -11.58
N CYS A 3 2.58 -8.31 -11.92
CA CYS A 3 2.34 -7.87 -13.30
C CYS A 3 3.53 -8.11 -14.23
N VAL A 4 4.76 -7.93 -13.73
CA VAL A 4 5.98 -8.22 -14.50
C VAL A 4 6.11 -9.73 -14.73
N LEU A 5 5.84 -10.53 -13.72
CA LEU A 5 5.89 -12.00 -13.80
C LEU A 5 4.83 -12.52 -14.80
N PHE A 6 3.62 -11.98 -14.73
CA PHE A 6 2.55 -12.29 -15.68
C PHE A 6 2.92 -11.90 -17.12
N SER A 7 3.52 -10.71 -17.31
CA SER A 7 3.96 -10.22 -18.59
C SER A 7 5.09 -11.10 -19.19
N ILE A 8 6.01 -11.58 -18.35
CA ILE A 8 7.06 -12.52 -18.77
C ILE A 8 6.43 -13.86 -19.18
N VAL A 9 5.53 -14.41 -18.36
CA VAL A 9 4.83 -15.66 -18.68
C VAL A 9 4.03 -15.50 -19.98
N PHE A 10 3.33 -14.39 -20.16
CA PHE A 10 2.63 -14.08 -21.39
C PHE A 10 3.55 -14.06 -22.61
N ALA A 11 4.75 -13.47 -22.50
CA ALA A 11 5.73 -13.44 -23.58
C ALA A 11 6.26 -14.84 -23.95
N PHE A 12 6.27 -15.78 -23.01
CA PHE A 12 6.67 -17.17 -23.26
C PHE A 12 5.54 -18.04 -23.80
N VAL A 13 4.32 -17.81 -23.36
CA VAL A 13 3.12 -18.60 -23.75
C VAL A 13 2.55 -18.13 -25.09
N SER A 14 2.71 -16.84 -25.41
CA SER A 14 2.24 -16.28 -26.69
C SER A 14 3.00 -16.90 -27.87
N PRO A 15 2.30 -17.27 -28.97
CA PRO A 15 2.94 -17.79 -30.16
C PRO A 15 3.96 -16.76 -30.69
N SER A 16 5.23 -17.13 -30.69
CA SER A 16 6.28 -16.26 -31.19
C SER A 16 6.33 -16.30 -32.70
N SER A 17 6.24 -15.15 -33.35
CA SER A 17 6.51 -15.00 -34.76
C SER A 17 7.88 -14.34 -34.98
N TYR A 18 8.58 -14.79 -35.98
CA TYR A 18 9.88 -14.25 -36.39
C TYR A 18 9.73 -13.58 -37.74
N THR A 19 10.22 -12.35 -37.86
CA THR A 19 10.23 -11.61 -39.10
C THR A 19 11.67 -11.53 -39.62
N ALA A 20 11.91 -12.06 -40.81
CA ALA A 20 13.19 -11.93 -41.51
C ALA A 20 13.05 -10.98 -42.70
N ASN A 21 14.08 -10.18 -42.94
CA ASN A 21 14.11 -9.19 -43.99
C ASN A 21 15.18 -9.59 -45.01
N ALA A 22 14.81 -9.67 -46.28
CA ALA A 22 15.70 -9.84 -47.39
C ALA A 22 15.55 -8.65 -48.35
N GLN A 23 16.56 -8.39 -49.16
CA GLN A 23 16.54 -7.32 -50.16
C GLN A 23 16.71 -7.84 -51.55
N ALA A 24 15.79 -7.48 -52.44
CA ALA A 24 15.87 -7.69 -53.86
C ALA A 24 16.35 -6.41 -54.59
N TYR A 25 17.19 -6.56 -55.57
CA TYR A 25 17.68 -5.47 -56.40
C TYR A 25 17.14 -5.62 -57.81
N LEU A 26 16.54 -4.55 -58.32
CA LEU A 26 16.01 -4.48 -59.66
C LEU A 26 17.06 -3.81 -60.55
N HIS A 27 17.48 -4.47 -61.60
CA HIS A 27 18.38 -3.90 -62.60
C HIS A 27 17.88 -4.18 -64.01
N VAL A 28 18.28 -3.33 -64.94
CA VAL A 28 17.96 -3.46 -66.34
C VAL A 28 19.26 -3.79 -67.08
N GLU A 29 19.31 -4.95 -67.78
CA GLU A 29 20.43 -5.36 -68.55
C GLU A 29 20.55 -4.46 -69.83
N VAL A 30 21.65 -3.77 -69.97
CA VAL A 30 21.96 -2.97 -71.17
C VAL A 30 23.06 -3.69 -71.88
N GLY A 31 22.76 -4.12 -73.11
CA GLY A 31 23.79 -4.69 -73.97
C GLY A 31 24.73 -3.61 -74.49
N GLY A 32 26.07 -3.82 -74.40
CA GLY A 32 27.11 -2.93 -74.90
C GLY A 32 28.16 -2.54 -73.86
N ASP A 33 29.25 -1.97 -74.25
CA ASP A 33 30.35 -1.54 -73.39
C ASP A 33 29.92 -0.34 -72.53
N PRO A 34 30.04 -0.40 -71.19
CA PRO A 34 29.61 0.68 -70.28
C PRO A 34 30.27 2.05 -70.61
N ALA A 35 31.41 2.04 -71.16
CA ALA A 35 32.18 3.27 -71.54
C ALA A 35 31.63 4.03 -72.76
N GLU A 36 30.91 3.33 -73.62
CA GLU A 36 30.42 3.95 -74.90
C GLU A 36 28.97 4.45 -74.84
N ASN A 37 28.18 4.08 -73.75
CA ASN A 37 26.76 4.31 -73.80
C ASN A 37 26.16 4.82 -72.45
N THR A 38 26.76 5.88 -71.87
CA THR A 38 26.35 6.49 -70.61
C THR A 38 24.87 6.85 -70.61
N GLN A 39 24.30 7.30 -71.75
CA GLN A 39 22.88 7.66 -71.85
C GLN A 39 21.95 6.44 -71.70
N SER A 40 22.35 5.29 -72.21
CA SER A 40 21.58 4.05 -72.12
C SER A 40 21.57 3.51 -70.67
N HIS A 41 22.69 3.62 -69.98
CA HIS A 41 22.74 3.25 -68.53
C HIS A 41 21.88 4.17 -67.66
N TYR A 42 21.85 5.48 -67.93
CA TYR A 42 20.97 6.41 -67.21
C TYR A 42 19.50 6.09 -67.47
N ASN A 43 19.12 5.85 -68.71
CA ASN A 43 17.75 5.46 -69.07
C ASN A 43 17.35 4.11 -68.45
N ALA A 44 18.26 3.17 -68.37
CA ALA A 44 18.06 1.87 -67.73
C ALA A 44 17.83 2.02 -66.24
N ALA A 45 18.60 2.86 -65.55
CA ALA A 45 18.41 3.15 -64.13
C ALA A 45 17.06 3.85 -63.84
N GLN A 46 16.67 4.79 -64.73
CA GLN A 46 15.36 5.44 -64.64
C GLN A 46 14.21 4.47 -64.88
N LEU A 47 14.32 3.59 -65.86
CA LEU A 47 13.34 2.53 -66.13
C LEU A 47 13.23 1.55 -64.98
N ALA A 48 14.36 1.13 -64.40
CA ALA A 48 14.38 0.28 -63.19
C ALA A 48 13.64 0.96 -62.02
N GLY A 49 13.86 2.27 -61.84
CA GLY A 49 13.13 3.04 -60.78
C GLY A 49 11.61 3.10 -60.99
N MET A 50 11.17 3.33 -62.25
CA MET A 50 9.74 3.34 -62.61
C MET A 50 9.10 1.95 -62.45
N LYS A 51 9.83 0.90 -62.80
CA LYS A 51 9.33 -0.48 -62.71
C LYS A 51 9.36 -1.05 -61.31
N ALA A 52 10.20 -0.53 -60.41
CA ALA A 52 10.32 -1.01 -59.04
C ALA A 52 8.98 -0.98 -58.27
N ASP A 53 8.20 0.11 -58.44
CA ASP A 53 6.87 0.22 -57.79
C ASP A 53 5.85 -0.75 -58.39
N ALA A 54 5.91 -1.02 -59.70
CA ALA A 54 5.03 -1.94 -60.41
C ALA A 54 5.31 -3.42 -60.03
N VAL A 55 6.53 -3.73 -59.64
CA VAL A 55 6.96 -5.10 -59.32
C VAL A 55 6.67 -5.47 -57.85
N VAL A 56 6.55 -4.49 -56.94
CA VAL A 56 6.28 -4.75 -55.52
C VAL A 56 5.07 -5.68 -55.29
N PRO A 57 3.90 -5.52 -55.94
CA PRO A 57 2.76 -6.39 -55.78
C PRO A 57 3.03 -7.86 -56.16
N VAL A 58 3.98 -8.11 -57.03
CA VAL A 58 4.30 -9.47 -57.47
C VAL A 58 4.87 -10.31 -56.34
N PHE A 59 5.67 -9.69 -55.45
CA PHE A 59 6.23 -10.39 -54.28
C PHE A 59 5.16 -10.91 -53.29
N THR A 60 4.02 -10.26 -53.27
CA THR A 60 2.90 -10.62 -52.38
C THR A 60 1.77 -11.33 -53.13
N SER A 61 1.98 -11.66 -54.41
CA SER A 61 0.98 -12.33 -55.24
C SER A 61 0.77 -13.79 -54.83
N GLU A 62 -0.45 -14.27 -54.99
CA GLU A 62 -0.81 -15.67 -54.75
C GLU A 62 -0.05 -16.62 -55.68
N ALA A 63 0.27 -16.19 -56.94
CA ALA A 63 1.07 -16.98 -57.88
C ALA A 63 2.49 -17.25 -57.38
N VAL A 64 3.15 -16.24 -56.79
CA VAL A 64 4.49 -16.39 -56.21
C VAL A 64 4.36 -17.27 -54.94
N ALA A 65 3.35 -17.01 -54.09
CA ALA A 65 3.12 -17.81 -52.90
C ALA A 65 2.89 -19.31 -53.23
N GLN A 66 2.10 -19.62 -54.27
CA GLN A 66 1.88 -20.99 -54.71
C GLN A 66 3.22 -21.64 -55.13
N ARG A 67 4.05 -20.97 -55.93
CA ARG A 67 5.35 -21.50 -56.36
C ARG A 67 6.30 -21.73 -55.15
N VAL A 68 6.25 -20.86 -54.12
CA VAL A 68 7.05 -21.06 -52.92
C VAL A 68 6.55 -22.28 -52.12
N VAL A 69 5.24 -22.40 -51.96
CA VAL A 69 4.62 -23.59 -51.30
C VAL A 69 5.04 -24.88 -52.01
N ASP A 70 4.96 -24.92 -53.34
CA ASP A 70 5.33 -26.08 -54.15
C ASP A 70 6.82 -26.38 -54.07
N SER A 71 7.68 -25.36 -54.19
CA SER A 71 9.14 -25.47 -54.12
C SER A 71 9.64 -26.02 -52.78
N LEU A 72 9.10 -25.51 -51.68
CA LEU A 72 9.53 -25.88 -50.31
C LEU A 72 8.66 -26.95 -49.72
N LYS A 73 7.60 -27.44 -50.43
CA LYS A 73 6.62 -28.44 -49.95
C LYS A 73 6.04 -28.11 -48.61
N LEU A 74 5.52 -26.89 -48.48
CA LEU A 74 4.98 -26.39 -47.25
C LEU A 74 3.56 -26.88 -47.04
N ASP A 75 3.18 -27.13 -45.78
CA ASP A 75 1.82 -27.54 -45.39
C ASP A 75 1.03 -26.26 -44.96
N VAL A 76 0.95 -25.28 -45.84
CA VAL A 76 0.22 -24.01 -45.67
C VAL A 76 -0.45 -23.64 -46.99
N THR A 77 -1.55 -22.89 -46.92
CA THR A 77 -2.20 -22.39 -48.13
C THR A 77 -1.42 -21.21 -48.76
N PRO A 78 -1.49 -21.03 -50.08
CA PRO A 78 -0.87 -19.87 -50.72
C PRO A 78 -1.36 -18.53 -50.19
N GLU A 79 -2.64 -18.41 -49.83
CA GLU A 79 -3.23 -17.23 -49.24
C GLU A 79 -2.62 -16.90 -47.86
N GLU A 80 -2.43 -17.92 -46.99
CA GLU A 80 -1.77 -17.76 -45.72
C GLU A 80 -0.33 -17.30 -45.85
N LEU A 81 0.41 -17.90 -46.79
CA LEU A 81 1.78 -17.48 -47.07
C LEU A 81 1.81 -16.04 -47.60
N ALA A 82 0.98 -15.71 -48.58
CA ALA A 82 0.92 -14.35 -49.15
C ALA A 82 0.62 -13.28 -48.07
N SER A 83 -0.28 -13.58 -47.13
CA SER A 83 -0.60 -12.69 -45.98
C SER A 83 0.57 -12.50 -45.02
N SER A 84 1.50 -13.45 -44.96
CA SER A 84 2.70 -13.40 -44.11
C SER A 84 3.87 -12.65 -44.75
N VAL A 85 3.76 -12.35 -46.04
CA VAL A 85 4.79 -11.64 -46.84
C VAL A 85 4.42 -10.16 -46.93
N TYR A 86 5.37 -9.30 -46.64
CA TYR A 86 5.27 -7.87 -46.85
C TYR A 86 6.43 -7.40 -47.72
N ALA A 87 6.13 -6.67 -48.78
CA ALA A 87 7.13 -6.11 -49.70
C ALA A 87 6.96 -4.61 -49.78
N ALA A 88 8.06 -3.87 -49.72
CA ALA A 88 8.05 -2.43 -49.88
C ALA A 88 9.31 -1.98 -50.60
N ARG A 89 9.18 -1.00 -51.49
CA ARG A 89 10.33 -0.35 -52.09
C ARG A 89 11.08 0.50 -51.08
N THR A 90 12.39 0.41 -51.05
CA THR A 90 13.23 1.34 -50.27
C THR A 90 13.23 2.71 -50.94
N PRO A 91 12.84 3.82 -50.28
CA PRO A 91 12.79 5.14 -50.85
C PRO A 91 14.12 5.51 -51.55
N GLU A 92 14.01 6.18 -52.71
CA GLU A 92 15.15 6.65 -53.52
C GLU A 92 16.11 5.57 -54.05
N THR A 93 15.69 4.31 -53.96
CA THR A 93 16.49 3.19 -54.47
C THR A 93 15.69 2.32 -55.45
N VAL A 94 16.37 1.42 -56.15
CA VAL A 94 15.76 0.38 -56.99
C VAL A 94 15.70 -0.97 -56.27
N SER A 95 15.78 -0.95 -54.94
CA SER A 95 15.68 -2.15 -54.11
C SER A 95 14.30 -2.30 -53.46
N VAL A 96 13.85 -3.55 -53.35
CA VAL A 96 12.61 -3.95 -52.68
C VAL A 96 13.00 -4.74 -51.45
N GLN A 97 12.54 -4.29 -50.29
CA GLN A 97 12.67 -5.03 -49.07
C GLN A 97 11.50 -5.99 -48.93
N VAL A 98 11.81 -7.26 -48.75
CA VAL A 98 10.84 -8.34 -48.54
C VAL A 98 10.97 -8.81 -47.13
N SER A 99 9.88 -8.72 -46.35
CA SER A 99 9.78 -9.14 -44.95
C SER A 99 8.81 -10.32 -44.85
N VAL A 100 9.24 -11.42 -44.26
CA VAL A 100 8.40 -12.62 -44.14
C VAL A 100 8.28 -13.01 -42.66
N LYS A 101 7.07 -13.29 -42.25
CA LYS A 101 6.76 -13.78 -40.89
C LYS A 101 6.62 -15.31 -40.89
N ALA A 102 7.32 -15.98 -39.93
CA ALA A 102 7.21 -17.42 -39.77
C ALA A 102 7.32 -17.82 -38.28
N SER A 103 7.06 -19.08 -37.97
CA SER A 103 7.15 -19.65 -36.62
C SER A 103 8.57 -19.79 -36.08
N SER A 104 9.59 -19.79 -36.98
CA SER A 104 10.99 -19.81 -36.58
C SER A 104 11.82 -18.86 -37.42
N ALA A 105 12.92 -18.34 -36.85
CA ALA A 105 13.84 -17.43 -37.56
C ALA A 105 14.42 -18.07 -38.84
N ARG A 106 14.72 -19.37 -38.78
CA ARG A 106 15.27 -20.10 -39.95
C ARG A 106 14.24 -20.28 -41.06
N GLN A 107 12.98 -20.56 -40.70
CA GLN A 107 11.89 -20.62 -41.71
C GLN A 107 11.64 -19.26 -42.33
N ALA A 108 11.59 -18.19 -41.52
CA ALA A 108 11.41 -16.84 -42.04
C ALA A 108 12.52 -16.44 -43.02
N GLN A 109 13.76 -16.81 -42.73
CA GLN A 109 14.92 -16.59 -43.63
C GLN A 109 14.74 -17.35 -44.98
N ILE A 110 14.50 -18.66 -44.91
CA ILE A 110 14.35 -19.50 -46.11
C ILE A 110 13.20 -18.99 -46.98
N LEU A 111 12.07 -18.65 -46.31
CA LEU A 111 10.89 -18.14 -47.01
C LEU A 111 11.17 -16.78 -47.69
N ALA A 112 11.86 -15.86 -47.01
CA ALA A 112 12.16 -14.55 -47.58
C ALA A 112 13.06 -14.64 -48.84
N ASP A 113 14.08 -15.48 -48.78
CA ASP A 113 14.97 -15.70 -49.89
C ASP A 113 14.28 -16.42 -51.08
N GLU A 114 13.41 -17.41 -50.78
CA GLU A 114 12.65 -18.15 -51.78
C GLU A 114 11.57 -17.27 -52.43
N VAL A 115 10.87 -16.42 -51.67
CA VAL A 115 9.91 -15.44 -52.23
C VAL A 115 10.61 -14.53 -53.28
N ILE A 116 11.80 -14.04 -52.99
CA ILE A 116 12.56 -13.20 -53.94
C ILE A 116 12.92 -14.00 -55.19
N ARG A 117 13.34 -15.26 -55.03
CA ARG A 117 13.72 -16.13 -56.14
C ARG A 117 12.52 -16.46 -57.03
N GLN A 118 11.38 -16.80 -56.44
CA GLN A 118 10.18 -17.10 -57.23
C GLN A 118 9.54 -15.85 -57.83
N ALA A 119 9.60 -14.69 -57.15
CA ALA A 119 9.16 -13.42 -57.71
C ALA A 119 10.03 -13.00 -58.89
N ALA A 120 11.35 -13.26 -58.87
CA ALA A 120 12.24 -13.00 -59.99
C ALA A 120 11.88 -13.88 -61.20
N ALA A 121 11.53 -15.14 -60.98
CA ALA A 121 11.08 -16.02 -62.07
C ALA A 121 9.72 -15.58 -62.64
N GLU A 122 8.75 -15.22 -61.77
CA GLU A 122 7.42 -14.75 -62.19
C GLU A 122 7.51 -13.47 -63.01
N VAL A 123 8.32 -12.47 -62.59
CA VAL A 123 8.53 -11.24 -63.34
C VAL A 123 9.17 -11.54 -64.68
N GLY A 124 10.13 -12.49 -64.76
CA GLY A 124 10.74 -12.91 -66.01
C GLY A 124 9.74 -13.53 -67.01
N GLU A 125 8.74 -14.30 -66.49
CA GLU A 125 7.65 -14.84 -67.30
C GLU A 125 6.66 -13.77 -67.77
N LEU A 126 6.27 -12.86 -66.87
CA LEU A 126 5.32 -11.77 -67.16
C LEU A 126 5.86 -10.75 -68.15
N GLU A 127 7.14 -10.43 -68.07
CA GLU A 127 7.78 -9.45 -68.94
C GLU A 127 8.27 -10.07 -70.27
N GLY A 128 8.34 -11.39 -70.33
CA GLY A 128 8.83 -12.14 -71.51
C GLY A 128 10.35 -12.37 -71.51
N ALA A 129 10.79 -13.36 -72.33
CA ALA A 129 12.18 -13.81 -72.36
C ALA A 129 13.16 -12.71 -72.79
N ASP A 130 12.70 -11.75 -73.56
CA ASP A 130 13.51 -10.65 -74.15
C ASP A 130 13.51 -9.37 -73.27
N SER A 131 12.82 -9.40 -72.13
CA SER A 131 12.81 -8.26 -71.21
C SER A 131 14.19 -8.03 -70.59
N PRO A 132 14.67 -6.77 -70.60
CA PRO A 132 15.96 -6.43 -70.01
C PRO A 132 15.87 -6.31 -68.47
N VAL A 133 14.66 -6.43 -67.87
CA VAL A 133 14.45 -6.29 -66.41
C VAL A 133 14.82 -7.60 -65.72
N ARG A 134 15.70 -7.51 -64.74
CA ARG A 134 16.10 -8.64 -63.89
C ARG A 134 15.99 -8.29 -62.42
N ILE A 135 15.53 -9.23 -61.61
CA ILE A 135 15.55 -9.16 -60.17
C ILE A 135 16.61 -10.11 -59.64
N SER A 136 17.51 -9.59 -58.83
CA SER A 136 18.53 -10.39 -58.16
C SER A 136 18.43 -10.22 -56.65
N LEU A 137 18.78 -11.26 -55.91
CA LEU A 137 18.88 -11.22 -54.45
C LEU A 137 20.11 -10.35 -54.08
N LEU A 138 19.86 -9.16 -53.52
CA LEU A 138 20.93 -8.24 -53.11
C LEU A 138 21.52 -8.67 -51.78
N SER A 139 20.66 -8.97 -50.82
CA SER A 139 21.04 -9.43 -49.49
C SER A 139 20.09 -10.51 -49.05
N SER A 140 20.64 -11.68 -48.73
CA SER A 140 19.88 -12.77 -48.08
C SER A 140 19.44 -12.36 -46.69
N ALA A 141 18.31 -12.88 -46.23
CA ALA A 141 17.84 -12.63 -44.90
C ALA A 141 18.82 -13.24 -43.87
N GLU A 142 19.44 -12.40 -43.06
CA GLU A 142 20.34 -12.87 -42.00
C GLU A 142 19.56 -13.41 -40.79
N LEU A 143 19.98 -14.58 -40.29
CA LEU A 143 19.39 -15.20 -39.11
C LEU A 143 19.49 -14.28 -37.88
N ALA A 144 20.58 -13.49 -37.78
CA ALA A 144 20.83 -12.54 -36.72
C ALA A 144 19.90 -11.31 -36.76
N SER A 145 19.32 -10.99 -37.93
CA SER A 145 18.42 -9.85 -38.11
C SER A 145 16.95 -10.21 -37.92
N ALA A 146 16.62 -11.51 -37.71
CA ALA A 146 15.26 -11.94 -37.51
C ALA A 146 14.74 -11.46 -36.15
N THR A 147 13.71 -10.61 -36.17
CA THR A 147 13.11 -10.04 -34.95
C THR A 147 11.97 -10.91 -34.46
N ARG A 148 12.00 -11.20 -33.14
CA ARG A 148 10.94 -11.94 -32.46
C ARG A 148 9.82 -10.98 -32.00
N SER A 149 8.57 -11.33 -32.28
CA SER A 149 7.39 -10.65 -31.78
C SER A 149 6.53 -11.62 -30.96
N PRO A 150 6.05 -11.26 -29.74
CA PRO A 150 6.36 -10.02 -29.02
C PRO A 150 7.79 -9.99 -28.47
N ALA A 151 8.43 -8.81 -28.52
CA ALA A 151 9.74 -8.64 -27.92
C ALA A 151 9.67 -8.70 -26.39
N LEU A 152 10.54 -9.48 -25.76
CA LEU A 152 10.58 -9.64 -24.31
C LEU A 152 10.70 -8.30 -23.58
N VAL A 153 11.56 -7.41 -24.11
CA VAL A 153 11.79 -6.07 -23.53
C VAL A 153 10.50 -5.24 -23.52
N THR A 154 9.73 -5.28 -24.61
CA THR A 154 8.46 -4.56 -24.69
C THR A 154 7.44 -5.11 -23.70
N CYS A 155 7.32 -6.44 -23.58
CA CYS A 155 6.43 -7.07 -22.60
C CYS A 155 6.80 -6.69 -21.16
N VAL A 156 8.10 -6.73 -20.81
CA VAL A 156 8.58 -6.34 -19.49
C VAL A 156 8.31 -4.86 -19.21
N ALA A 157 8.55 -3.98 -20.18
CA ALA A 157 8.28 -2.54 -20.03
C ALA A 157 6.80 -2.25 -19.79
N VAL A 158 5.91 -2.89 -20.56
CA VAL A 158 4.46 -2.76 -20.41
C VAL A 158 4.00 -3.33 -19.04
N GLY A 159 4.54 -4.49 -18.64
CA GLY A 159 4.23 -5.10 -17.35
C GLY A 159 4.68 -4.25 -16.17
N LEU A 160 5.81 -3.57 -16.27
CA LEU A 160 6.33 -2.67 -15.26
C LEU A 160 5.46 -1.40 -15.15
N LEU A 161 5.10 -0.81 -16.28
CA LEU A 161 4.23 0.37 -16.32
C LEU A 161 2.85 0.06 -15.74
N ALA A 162 2.25 -1.04 -16.16
CA ALA A 162 0.96 -1.49 -15.64
C ALA A 162 1.02 -1.76 -14.13
N GLY A 163 2.11 -2.39 -13.65
CA GLY A 163 2.33 -2.65 -12.23
C GLY A 163 2.47 -1.38 -11.40
N LEU A 164 3.13 -0.34 -11.92
CA LEU A 164 3.23 0.97 -11.26
C LEU A 164 1.86 1.66 -11.17
N VAL A 165 1.10 1.68 -12.26
CA VAL A 165 -0.23 2.29 -12.28
C VAL A 165 -1.17 1.59 -11.30
N LEU A 166 -1.24 0.25 -11.33
CA LEU A 166 -2.08 -0.52 -10.41
C LEU A 166 -1.64 -0.35 -8.95
N GLY A 167 -0.32 -0.31 -8.69
CA GLY A 167 0.23 -0.04 -7.35
C GLY A 167 -0.16 1.34 -6.83
N TYR A 168 -0.08 2.35 -7.68
CA TYR A 168 -0.49 3.72 -7.32
C TYR A 168 -2.00 3.82 -7.04
N VAL A 169 -2.82 3.22 -7.91
CA VAL A 169 -4.28 3.16 -7.70
C VAL A 169 -4.62 2.45 -6.39
N TRP A 170 -3.93 1.34 -6.07
CA TRP A 170 -4.11 0.62 -4.81
C TRP A 170 -3.81 1.49 -3.58
N ILE A 171 -2.71 2.26 -3.61
CA ILE A 171 -2.35 3.19 -2.52
C ILE A 171 -3.43 4.27 -2.36
N LEU A 172 -3.90 4.86 -3.47
CA LEU A 172 -4.99 5.85 -3.44
C LEU A 172 -6.29 5.28 -2.86
N VAL A 173 -6.64 4.06 -3.24
CA VAL A 173 -7.83 3.39 -2.71
C VAL A 173 -7.69 3.14 -1.21
N GLN A 174 -6.53 2.70 -0.74
CA GLN A 174 -6.28 2.53 0.70
C GLN A 174 -6.37 3.86 1.45
N GLU A 175 -5.79 4.93 0.92
CA GLU A 175 -5.84 6.26 1.54
C GLU A 175 -7.27 6.83 1.60
N LEU A 176 -8.07 6.64 0.55
CA LEU A 176 -9.48 7.07 0.51
C LEU A 176 -10.39 6.26 1.43
N LEU A 177 -10.04 4.99 1.69
CA LEU A 177 -10.81 4.12 2.59
C LEU A 177 -10.35 4.23 4.05
N ASP A 178 -9.19 4.83 4.31
CA ASP A 178 -8.66 5.03 5.65
C ASP A 178 -9.43 6.14 6.39
N LYS A 179 -10.35 5.71 7.26
CA LYS A 179 -11.15 6.57 8.15
C LYS A 179 -10.53 6.75 9.53
N SER A 180 -9.26 6.38 9.70
CA SER A 180 -8.58 6.52 10.98
C SER A 180 -8.28 7.98 11.31
N LEU A 181 -8.29 8.29 12.60
CA LEU A 181 -7.91 9.59 13.12
C LEU A 181 -6.42 9.83 12.81
N LYS A 182 -6.07 10.97 12.26
CA LYS A 182 -4.68 11.36 11.91
C LYS A 182 -4.14 12.43 12.85
N GLY A 183 -5.02 13.25 13.40
CA GLY A 183 -4.66 14.38 14.23
C GLY A 183 -5.68 14.75 15.29
N PRO A 184 -5.35 15.74 16.16
CA PRO A 184 -6.27 16.20 17.20
C PRO A 184 -7.53 16.89 16.64
N GLU A 185 -7.48 17.42 15.42
CA GLU A 185 -8.66 18.04 14.78
C GLU A 185 -9.71 16.99 14.44
N ASP A 186 -9.32 15.80 13.98
CA ASP A 186 -10.23 14.71 13.69
C ASP A 186 -10.97 14.26 14.97
N VAL A 187 -10.27 14.30 16.13
CA VAL A 187 -10.89 13.99 17.43
C VAL A 187 -11.95 15.04 17.80
N ARG A 188 -11.65 16.34 17.56
CA ARG A 188 -12.59 17.45 17.85
C ARG A 188 -13.82 17.41 16.93
N GLU A 189 -13.65 16.98 15.69
CA GLU A 189 -14.78 16.76 14.77
C GLU A 189 -15.60 15.52 15.14
N ALA A 190 -14.95 14.50 15.70
CA ALA A 190 -15.61 13.27 16.11
C ALA A 190 -16.41 13.43 17.42
N LEU A 191 -15.86 14.18 18.39
CA LEU A 191 -16.43 14.32 19.74
C LEU A 191 -16.35 15.78 20.21
N THR A 192 -17.35 16.19 20.99
CA THR A 192 -17.33 17.46 21.74
C THR A 192 -16.42 17.43 22.96
N ALA A 193 -15.83 16.28 23.31
CA ALA A 193 -14.94 16.11 24.44
C ALA A 193 -13.56 16.76 24.14
N PRO A 194 -12.89 17.39 25.15
CA PRO A 194 -11.60 18.04 24.96
C PRO A 194 -10.48 17.01 24.69
N VAL A 195 -9.52 17.38 23.83
CA VAL A 195 -8.26 16.64 23.69
C VAL A 195 -7.33 17.08 24.82
N LEU A 196 -7.12 16.20 25.81
CA LEU A 196 -6.30 16.48 26.99
C LEU A 196 -4.81 16.31 26.74
N GLY A 197 -4.43 15.51 25.72
CA GLY A 197 -3.03 15.27 25.39
C GLY A 197 -2.82 14.63 24.03
N VAL A 198 -1.61 14.85 23.48
CA VAL A 198 -1.15 14.25 22.25
C VAL A 198 0.22 13.63 22.49
N LEU A 199 0.34 12.33 22.31
CA LEU A 199 1.56 11.57 22.55
C LEU A 199 2.19 11.12 21.20
N PRO A 200 3.52 11.25 21.06
CA PRO A 200 4.20 10.92 19.82
C PRO A 200 4.29 9.40 19.58
N LYS A 201 4.70 9.05 18.37
CA LYS A 201 4.89 7.67 17.92
C LYS A 201 6.16 7.07 18.54
N ASP A 202 6.11 6.67 19.80
CA ASP A 202 7.15 5.83 20.39
C ASP A 202 6.63 5.08 21.62
N PRO A 203 5.97 3.91 21.42
CA PRO A 203 5.40 3.14 22.53
C PRO A 203 6.47 2.56 23.47
N SER A 204 7.73 2.43 23.03
CA SER A 204 8.80 1.88 23.86
C SER A 204 9.24 2.82 24.98
N SER A 205 8.94 4.11 24.87
CA SER A 205 9.30 5.15 25.84
C SER A 205 8.30 5.28 27.00
N LEU A 206 7.12 4.66 26.90
CA LEU A 206 6.06 4.72 27.90
C LEU A 206 6.09 3.55 28.90
N ARG A 207 6.91 2.52 28.66
CA ARG A 207 7.02 1.36 29.55
C ARG A 207 7.69 1.74 30.86
N LEU A 208 7.10 1.33 31.96
CA LEU A 208 7.67 1.44 33.32
C LEU A 208 9.07 0.79 33.31
N GLY A 209 10.10 1.49 33.81
CA GLY A 209 11.45 0.97 34.01
C GLY A 209 12.50 1.34 32.97
N ARG A 210 12.18 2.12 31.93
CA ARG A 210 13.18 2.70 31.03
C ARG A 210 12.94 4.20 30.88
N GLY A 211 14.01 4.97 30.99
CA GLY A 211 13.96 6.43 30.90
C GLY A 211 13.10 6.91 29.75
N VAL A 212 11.97 7.52 30.10
CA VAL A 212 11.05 8.16 29.15
C VAL A 212 11.81 9.26 28.44
N ARG A 213 11.75 9.34 27.11
CA ARG A 213 12.35 10.47 26.40
C ARG A 213 11.75 11.76 26.94
N ALA A 214 12.60 12.78 27.14
CA ALA A 214 12.19 14.06 27.72
C ALA A 214 10.97 14.70 27.05
N GLU A 215 10.83 14.50 25.74
CA GLU A 215 9.68 15.00 24.97
C GLU A 215 8.36 14.30 25.38
N VAL A 216 8.36 12.98 25.52
CA VAL A 216 7.17 12.22 25.94
C VAL A 216 6.79 12.56 27.36
N GLU A 217 7.77 12.71 28.24
CA GLU A 217 7.55 13.11 29.63
C GLU A 217 6.92 14.52 29.70
N GLU A 218 7.40 15.47 28.89
CA GLU A 218 6.82 16.81 28.84
C GLU A 218 5.36 16.79 28.35
N ARG A 219 5.06 15.96 27.34
CA ARG A 219 3.69 15.78 26.86
C ARG A 219 2.78 15.15 27.91
N LEU A 220 3.30 14.18 28.66
CA LEU A 220 2.56 13.58 29.79
C LEU A 220 2.34 14.61 30.92
N ARG A 221 3.31 15.50 31.20
CA ARG A 221 3.16 16.58 32.18
C ARG A 221 2.06 17.56 31.76
N ALA A 222 2.00 17.94 30.48
CA ALA A 222 0.93 18.76 29.93
C ALA A 222 -0.43 18.06 30.07
N THR A 223 -0.50 16.76 29.67
CA THR A 223 -1.69 15.95 29.80
C THR A 223 -2.16 15.85 31.28
N ARG A 224 -1.23 15.65 32.23
CA ARG A 224 -1.51 15.67 33.67
C ARG A 224 -2.17 16.98 34.11
N THR A 225 -1.62 18.11 33.66
CA THR A 225 -2.16 19.43 34.04
C THR A 225 -3.61 19.58 33.57
N ASN A 226 -3.90 19.19 32.33
CA ASN A 226 -5.24 19.22 31.77
C ASN A 226 -6.17 18.22 32.46
N LEU A 227 -5.67 17.03 32.81
CA LEU A 227 -6.43 16.02 33.56
C LEU A 227 -6.80 16.49 34.95
N LEU A 228 -5.85 17.06 35.71
CA LEU A 228 -6.13 17.60 37.05
C LEU A 228 -7.14 18.75 37.00
N HIS A 229 -7.10 19.59 35.99
CA HIS A 229 -8.10 20.63 35.77
C HIS A 229 -9.49 20.02 35.50
N ALA A 230 -9.58 19.00 34.66
CA ALA A 230 -10.82 18.31 34.34
C ALA A 230 -11.40 17.58 35.59
N LEU A 231 -10.54 17.01 36.43
CA LEU A 231 -10.95 16.33 37.70
C LEU A 231 -11.40 17.29 38.79
N SER A 232 -10.87 18.52 38.83
CA SER A 232 -11.22 19.52 39.87
C SER A 232 -12.73 19.90 39.87
N HIS A 233 -13.42 19.62 38.78
CA HIS A 233 -14.86 19.82 38.60
C HIS A 233 -15.69 18.59 38.97
N GLY A 234 -15.06 17.45 39.33
CA GLY A 234 -15.70 16.18 39.65
C GLY A 234 -15.55 15.72 41.11
N ALA A 235 -16.45 14.89 41.56
CA ALA A 235 -16.56 14.53 42.97
C ALA A 235 -15.54 13.49 43.49
N ARG A 236 -14.84 12.74 42.64
CA ARG A 236 -13.96 11.63 43.04
C ARG A 236 -12.61 11.71 42.29
N GLN A 237 -11.50 11.48 43.00
CA GLN A 237 -10.16 11.43 42.41
C GLN A 237 -9.86 10.04 41.81
N VAL A 238 -10.79 9.51 41.00
CA VAL A 238 -10.70 8.21 40.35
C VAL A 238 -10.85 8.41 38.85
N VAL A 239 -9.84 8.03 38.08
CA VAL A 239 -9.81 8.13 36.62
C VAL A 239 -9.69 6.76 36.00
N VAL A 240 -10.63 6.38 35.15
CA VAL A 240 -10.54 5.20 34.29
C VAL A 240 -9.89 5.59 32.99
N VAL A 241 -8.82 4.91 32.63
CA VAL A 241 -8.15 5.04 31.33
C VAL A 241 -8.50 3.82 30.49
N THR A 242 -9.16 4.04 29.36
CA THR A 242 -9.59 2.98 28.44
C THR A 242 -9.41 3.42 26.99
N SER A 243 -9.65 2.54 26.04
CA SER A 243 -9.59 2.81 24.62
C SER A 243 -10.80 2.25 23.88
N ALA A 244 -11.03 2.69 22.64
CA ALA A 244 -12.06 2.09 21.78
C ALA A 244 -11.71 0.65 21.40
N GLY A 245 -10.47 0.42 20.95
CA GLY A 245 -9.97 -0.87 20.53
C GLY A 245 -8.66 -1.29 21.20
N PRO A 246 -8.22 -2.54 20.95
CA PRO A 246 -6.97 -3.04 21.52
C PRO A 246 -5.75 -2.37 20.89
N GLN A 247 -4.65 -2.30 21.67
CA GLN A 247 -3.34 -1.75 21.22
C GLN A 247 -3.39 -0.26 20.83
N GLU A 248 -4.24 0.52 21.43
CA GLU A 248 -4.33 1.97 21.23
C GLU A 248 -3.46 2.77 22.21
N GLY A 249 -2.84 2.09 23.18
CA GLY A 249 -1.92 2.69 24.14
C GLY A 249 -2.55 3.12 25.46
N ALA A 250 -3.72 2.56 25.83
CA ALA A 250 -4.39 2.90 27.10
C ALA A 250 -3.53 2.56 28.33
N SER A 251 -3.02 1.35 28.43
CA SER A 251 -2.19 0.91 29.55
C SER A 251 -0.89 1.70 29.68
N GLU A 252 -0.22 1.97 28.55
CA GLU A 252 0.97 2.81 28.56
C GLU A 252 0.65 4.25 28.98
N THR A 253 -0.49 4.79 28.55
CA THR A 253 -0.93 6.13 28.94
C THR A 253 -1.28 6.18 30.43
N ALA A 254 -1.99 5.17 30.96
CA ALA A 254 -2.33 5.06 32.37
C ALA A 254 -1.08 5.01 33.24
N ALA A 255 -0.11 4.17 32.89
CA ALA A 255 1.16 4.05 33.60
C ALA A 255 1.98 5.35 33.54
N GLY A 256 2.07 5.98 32.37
CA GLY A 256 2.77 7.24 32.18
C GLY A 256 2.14 8.39 32.98
N LEU A 257 0.81 8.49 33.00
CA LEU A 257 0.08 9.49 33.77
C LEU A 257 0.24 9.28 35.28
N ALA A 258 0.10 8.03 35.76
CA ALA A 258 0.32 7.71 37.17
C ALA A 258 1.73 8.11 37.63
N ARG A 259 2.72 7.82 36.80
CA ARG A 259 4.12 8.21 37.06
C ARG A 259 4.31 9.75 37.15
N VAL A 260 3.81 10.52 36.18
CA VAL A 260 4.00 11.99 36.19
C VAL A 260 3.13 12.68 37.26
N LEU A 261 2.02 12.08 37.70
CA LEU A 261 1.24 12.51 38.84
C LEU A 261 2.05 12.33 40.12
N ALA A 262 2.67 11.17 40.33
CA ALA A 262 3.51 10.90 41.50
C ALA A 262 4.74 11.82 41.53
N LEU A 263 5.43 12.02 40.39
CA LEU A 263 6.55 12.96 40.26
C LEU A 263 6.17 14.40 40.62
N SER A 264 4.90 14.77 40.56
CA SER A 264 4.42 16.10 40.98
C SER A 264 4.03 16.18 42.44
N GLY A 265 4.31 15.14 43.25
CA GLY A 265 4.10 15.12 44.66
C GLY A 265 2.72 14.58 45.10
N HIS A 266 1.89 14.09 44.18
CA HIS A 266 0.65 13.42 44.51
C HIS A 266 0.89 11.98 44.98
N ARG A 267 0.09 11.48 45.90
CA ARG A 267 0.00 10.03 46.19
C ARG A 267 -0.90 9.41 45.14
N VAL A 268 -0.40 8.41 44.43
CA VAL A 268 -1.09 7.79 43.31
C VAL A 268 -1.11 6.29 43.44
N VAL A 269 -2.25 5.66 43.13
CA VAL A 269 -2.30 4.22 42.91
C VAL A 269 -2.72 3.92 41.49
N LEU A 270 -1.92 3.13 40.80
CA LEU A 270 -2.24 2.58 39.49
C LEU A 270 -2.85 1.20 39.67
N VAL A 271 -4.08 1.03 39.25
CA VAL A 271 -4.86 -0.20 39.39
C VAL A 271 -4.97 -0.91 38.05
N GLY A 272 -4.58 -2.17 37.99
CA GLY A 272 -4.81 -3.06 36.85
C GLY A 272 -6.26 -3.53 36.79
N GLY A 273 -7.11 -2.77 36.13
CA GLY A 273 -8.54 -3.06 35.97
C GLY A 273 -8.86 -3.97 34.78
N ASP A 274 -7.89 -4.27 33.91
CA ASP A 274 -8.02 -5.30 32.85
C ASP A 274 -7.70 -6.68 33.45
N LEU A 275 -8.72 -7.33 34.01
CA LEU A 275 -8.60 -8.69 34.57
C LEU A 275 -8.50 -9.79 33.48
N ARG A 276 -8.65 -9.45 32.18
CA ARG A 276 -8.70 -10.42 31.09
C ARG A 276 -7.36 -10.58 30.36
N SER A 277 -6.49 -9.58 30.50
CA SER A 277 -5.16 -9.59 29.91
C SER A 277 -4.09 -9.57 30.98
N PRO A 278 -2.90 -10.17 30.72
CA PRO A 278 -1.76 -10.02 31.60
C PRO A 278 -1.48 -8.53 31.81
N SER A 279 -1.67 -8.07 33.04
CA SER A 279 -1.52 -6.65 33.35
C SER A 279 -0.13 -6.15 33.11
N THR A 280 -0.03 -4.94 32.50
CA THR A 280 1.22 -4.17 32.44
C THR A 280 1.52 -3.50 33.79
N VAL A 281 0.60 -3.59 34.74
CA VAL A 281 0.67 -3.02 36.10
C VAL A 281 1.24 -4.04 37.07
N GLY A 282 2.46 -3.81 37.53
CA GLY A 282 3.14 -4.65 38.52
C GLY A 282 3.74 -5.95 37.94
N ALA A 283 4.12 -6.86 38.82
CA ALA A 283 4.67 -8.17 38.48
C ALA A 283 3.56 -9.12 37.97
N GLN A 284 3.85 -9.92 36.97
CA GLN A 284 2.96 -10.96 36.49
C GLN A 284 2.97 -12.18 37.45
N GLY A 285 1.79 -12.72 37.77
CA GLY A 285 1.64 -13.95 38.52
C GLY A 285 1.75 -13.73 40.02
N GLY A 286 0.65 -13.36 40.66
CA GLY A 286 0.49 -13.17 42.07
C GLY A 286 -0.89 -12.59 42.40
N PRO A 287 -1.28 -12.53 43.67
CA PRO A 287 -2.54 -11.95 44.05
C PRO A 287 -2.60 -10.45 43.76
N GLY A 288 -3.76 -9.95 43.35
CA GLY A 288 -3.98 -8.55 42.97
C GLY A 288 -5.39 -8.08 43.25
N LEU A 289 -5.94 -7.25 42.36
CA LEU A 289 -7.28 -6.68 42.46
C LEU A 289 -8.37 -7.77 42.54
N ALA A 290 -8.25 -8.82 41.72
CA ALA A 290 -9.25 -9.90 41.72
C ALA A 290 -9.39 -10.58 43.09
N GLU A 291 -8.26 -10.89 43.73
CA GLU A 291 -8.24 -11.56 45.05
C GLU A 291 -8.71 -10.62 46.16
N VAL A 292 -8.42 -9.33 46.08
CA VAL A 292 -8.94 -8.33 47.03
C VAL A 292 -10.46 -8.23 46.93
N LEU A 293 -11.00 -8.15 45.71
CA LEU A 293 -12.43 -8.07 45.44
C LEU A 293 -13.16 -9.35 45.86
N ALA A 294 -12.53 -10.51 45.68
CA ALA A 294 -13.03 -11.81 46.10
C ALA A 294 -12.92 -12.03 47.63
N GLY A 295 -12.19 -11.16 48.35
CA GLY A 295 -11.96 -11.28 49.80
C GLY A 295 -10.91 -12.33 50.18
N SER A 296 -10.17 -12.88 49.22
CA SER A 296 -9.12 -13.90 49.46
C SER A 296 -7.75 -13.28 49.79
N ALA A 297 -7.54 -11.98 49.51
CA ALA A 297 -6.32 -11.25 49.89
C ALA A 297 -6.65 -9.89 50.51
N ARG A 298 -5.77 -9.40 51.38
CA ARG A 298 -5.88 -8.04 51.93
C ARG A 298 -5.18 -7.04 51.02
N LEU A 299 -5.73 -5.83 50.89
CA LEU A 299 -5.16 -4.76 50.06
C LEU A 299 -3.68 -4.49 50.38
N SER A 300 -3.33 -4.43 51.68
CA SER A 300 -1.95 -4.19 52.16
C SER A 300 -0.94 -5.28 51.77
N GLN A 301 -1.38 -6.44 51.32
CA GLN A 301 -0.52 -7.56 50.93
C GLN A 301 -0.24 -7.55 49.43
N VAL A 302 -1.09 -6.88 48.64
CA VAL A 302 -1.03 -6.88 47.18
C VAL A 302 -0.58 -5.52 46.59
N LEU A 303 -0.62 -4.45 47.37
CA LEU A 303 -0.05 -3.17 46.98
C LEU A 303 1.47 -3.27 46.93
N VAL A 304 2.03 -2.86 45.80
CA VAL A 304 3.46 -2.85 45.55
C VAL A 304 3.91 -1.42 45.34
N GLU A 305 5.05 -1.05 45.94
CA GLU A 305 5.69 0.24 45.65
C GLU A 305 6.12 0.34 44.18
N GLY A 306 5.80 1.46 43.54
CA GLY A 306 6.21 1.74 42.16
C GLY A 306 7.65 2.28 42.08
N GLU A 307 8.12 2.54 40.88
CA GLU A 307 9.48 3.03 40.60
C GLU A 307 9.71 4.47 41.11
N VAL A 308 8.67 5.20 41.41
CA VAL A 308 8.71 6.62 41.81
C VAL A 308 8.06 6.76 43.16
N ALA A 309 8.68 7.56 44.04
CA ALA A 309 8.09 7.87 45.36
C ALA A 309 6.65 8.40 45.24
N GLY A 310 5.74 7.85 46.03
CA GLY A 310 4.34 8.21 46.00
C GLY A 310 3.46 7.47 44.98
N LEU A 311 4.07 6.59 44.13
CA LEU A 311 3.36 5.70 43.24
C LEU A 311 3.25 4.30 43.88
N GLU A 312 2.03 3.80 44.01
CA GLU A 312 1.73 2.41 44.38
C GLU A 312 1.04 1.71 43.22
N LEU A 313 1.28 0.43 43.07
CA LEU A 313 0.73 -0.43 42.00
C LEU A 313 -0.18 -1.48 42.63
N LEU A 314 -1.39 -1.64 42.10
CA LEU A 314 -2.31 -2.72 42.43
C LEU A 314 -2.46 -3.60 41.15
N PRO A 315 -1.72 -4.73 41.03
CA PRO A 315 -1.84 -5.63 39.91
C PRO A 315 -3.26 -6.17 39.71
N ALA A 316 -3.60 -6.65 38.52
CA ALA A 316 -4.91 -7.23 38.23
C ALA A 316 -5.21 -8.50 39.02
N GLY A 317 -4.20 -9.31 39.32
CA GLY A 317 -4.35 -10.63 39.95
C GLY A 317 -4.60 -11.73 38.91
N GLU A 318 -5.10 -12.87 39.40
CA GLU A 318 -5.51 -13.98 38.55
C GLU A 318 -6.86 -13.69 37.86
N MET A 319 -7.02 -14.14 36.60
CA MET A 319 -8.24 -13.92 35.85
C MET A 319 -9.43 -14.69 36.52
N PRO A 320 -10.47 -14.01 37.03
CA PRO A 320 -11.62 -14.65 37.60
C PRO A 320 -12.57 -15.19 36.50
N GLU A 321 -13.50 -16.09 36.89
CA GLU A 321 -14.52 -16.62 35.97
C GLU A 321 -15.44 -15.50 35.41
N ASN A 322 -15.83 -14.55 36.28
CA ASN A 322 -16.76 -13.47 35.96
C ASN A 322 -16.16 -12.08 36.25
N PRO A 323 -15.25 -11.57 35.39
CA PRO A 323 -14.56 -10.29 35.63
C PRO A 323 -15.51 -9.10 35.79
N SER A 324 -16.50 -8.95 34.91
CA SER A 324 -17.42 -7.81 34.88
C SER A 324 -18.28 -7.74 36.16
N GLU A 325 -18.74 -8.88 36.68
CA GLU A 325 -19.54 -8.96 37.93
C GLU A 325 -18.68 -8.58 39.12
N LEU A 326 -17.43 -9.05 39.15
CA LEU A 326 -16.51 -8.74 40.22
C LEU A 326 -16.19 -7.24 40.28
N LEU A 327 -15.91 -6.63 39.11
CA LEU A 327 -15.64 -5.20 38.98
C LEU A 327 -16.88 -4.32 39.25
N GLY A 328 -18.09 -4.81 38.96
CA GLY A 328 -19.35 -4.13 39.22
C GLY A 328 -19.88 -4.31 40.66
N GLY A 329 -19.20 -5.12 41.43
CA GLY A 329 -19.61 -5.41 42.80
C GLY A 329 -19.43 -4.24 43.76
N ARG A 330 -20.15 -4.31 44.91
CA ARG A 330 -20.03 -3.30 45.98
C ARG A 330 -18.59 -3.20 46.50
N ASN A 331 -17.87 -4.32 46.56
CA ASN A 331 -16.48 -4.37 47.02
C ASN A 331 -15.54 -3.45 46.19
N MET A 332 -15.77 -3.33 44.87
CA MET A 332 -15.01 -2.41 44.01
C MET A 332 -15.29 -0.95 44.35
N SER A 333 -16.56 -0.57 44.55
CA SER A 333 -16.92 0.79 44.93
C SER A 333 -16.32 1.18 46.28
N ASP A 334 -16.36 0.27 47.27
CA ASP A 334 -15.81 0.47 48.63
C ASP A 334 -14.27 0.58 48.56
N LEU A 335 -13.60 -0.26 47.76
CA LEU A 335 -12.18 -0.21 47.54
C LEU A 335 -11.75 1.14 46.90
N LEU A 336 -12.45 1.58 45.84
CA LEU A 336 -12.17 2.85 45.19
C LEU A 336 -12.39 4.05 46.12
N GLN A 337 -13.43 4.02 46.93
CA GLN A 337 -13.68 5.06 47.93
C GLN A 337 -12.56 5.10 48.97
N HIS A 338 -12.12 3.93 49.45
CA HIS A 338 -10.99 3.84 50.38
C HIS A 338 -9.70 4.38 49.79
N LEU A 339 -9.33 3.96 48.55
CA LEU A 339 -8.12 4.40 47.87
C LEU A 339 -8.15 5.90 47.53
N ALA A 340 -9.29 6.42 47.10
CA ALA A 340 -9.46 7.82 46.74
C ALA A 340 -9.53 8.80 47.93
N SER A 341 -9.53 8.29 49.19
CA SER A 341 -9.56 9.15 50.37
C SER A 341 -8.30 10.03 50.51
N ASP A 342 -7.16 9.53 50.09
CA ASP A 342 -5.85 10.20 50.21
C ASP A 342 -4.95 10.05 48.97
N ARG A 343 -5.44 9.45 47.89
CA ARG A 343 -4.70 9.17 46.65
C ARG A 343 -5.51 9.54 45.40
N ILE A 344 -4.81 9.79 44.32
CA ILE A 344 -5.39 9.77 42.97
C ILE A 344 -5.34 8.33 42.48
N VAL A 345 -6.51 7.79 42.10
CA VAL A 345 -6.63 6.44 41.57
C VAL A 345 -6.69 6.47 40.05
N VAL A 346 -5.72 5.85 39.39
CA VAL A 346 -5.70 5.64 37.94
C VAL A 346 -5.98 4.17 37.65
N ILE A 347 -7.05 3.88 36.94
CA ILE A 347 -7.47 2.51 36.61
C ILE A 347 -7.17 2.25 35.14
N ASP A 348 -6.28 1.30 34.86
CA ASP A 348 -6.05 0.77 33.52
C ASP A 348 -7.15 -0.23 33.19
N ALA A 349 -8.06 0.10 32.28
CA ALA A 349 -9.23 -0.70 31.94
C ALA A 349 -9.14 -1.25 30.50
N PRO A 350 -9.79 -2.41 30.23
CA PRO A 350 -9.81 -2.99 28.89
C PRO A 350 -10.56 -2.10 27.89
N PRO A 351 -10.40 -2.36 26.54
CA PRO A 351 -11.08 -1.58 25.51
C PRO A 351 -12.61 -1.61 25.66
N VAL A 352 -13.22 -0.42 25.72
CA VAL A 352 -14.65 -0.26 26.07
C VAL A 352 -15.61 -0.81 25.01
N CYS A 353 -15.25 -0.77 23.73
CA CYS A 353 -16.10 -1.35 22.67
C CYS A 353 -16.02 -2.88 22.62
N ARG A 354 -15.07 -3.48 23.36
CA ARG A 354 -14.89 -4.93 23.37
C ARG A 354 -15.42 -5.62 24.62
N PHE A 355 -15.34 -4.94 25.76
CA PHE A 355 -15.70 -5.49 27.07
C PHE A 355 -16.48 -4.46 27.89
N THR A 356 -17.50 -4.93 28.60
CA THR A 356 -18.33 -4.11 29.50
C THR A 356 -17.61 -3.69 30.78
N ASP A 357 -16.47 -4.30 31.08
CA ASP A 357 -15.67 -4.05 32.29
C ASP A 357 -15.29 -2.57 32.43
N ALA A 358 -14.88 -1.92 31.35
CA ALA A 358 -14.55 -0.50 31.35
C ALA A 358 -15.78 0.40 31.59
N VAL A 359 -16.95 0.00 31.09
CA VAL A 359 -18.23 0.70 31.31
C VAL A 359 -18.63 0.62 32.80
N VAL A 360 -18.50 -0.57 33.39
CA VAL A 360 -18.80 -0.81 34.80
C VAL A 360 -17.88 0.00 35.71
N LEU A 361 -16.57 0.03 35.41
CA LEU A 361 -15.59 0.84 36.14
C LEU A 361 -15.87 2.35 35.99
N ALA A 362 -16.31 2.78 34.80
CA ALA A 362 -16.65 4.16 34.52
C ALA A 362 -17.79 4.69 35.42
N ALA A 363 -18.76 3.85 35.72
CA ALA A 363 -19.88 4.21 36.63
C ALA A 363 -19.44 4.48 38.09
N CYS A 364 -18.33 3.88 38.52
CA CYS A 364 -17.77 4.05 39.85
C CYS A 364 -16.69 5.13 39.93
N ALA A 365 -16.24 5.66 38.80
CA ALA A 365 -15.14 6.62 38.70
C ALA A 365 -15.60 8.09 38.80
N GLY A 366 -14.66 8.99 39.04
CA GLY A 366 -14.85 10.44 38.89
C GLY A 366 -14.86 10.87 37.42
N GLY A 367 -14.24 10.06 36.53
CA GLY A 367 -14.30 10.30 35.12
C GLY A 367 -13.47 9.32 34.29
N VAL A 368 -13.66 9.37 32.99
CA VAL A 368 -13.03 8.49 32.01
C VAL A 368 -12.14 9.27 31.04
N LEU A 369 -10.93 8.84 30.92
CA LEU A 369 -9.97 9.29 29.91
C LEU A 369 -9.95 8.27 28.76
N LEU A 370 -10.43 8.65 27.60
CA LEU A 370 -10.44 7.78 26.44
C LEU A 370 -9.14 7.94 25.65
N VAL A 371 -8.48 6.84 25.35
CA VAL A 371 -7.26 6.82 24.55
C VAL A 371 -7.61 6.39 23.14
N ALA A 372 -7.16 7.18 22.16
CA ALA A 372 -7.29 6.89 20.73
C ALA A 372 -5.91 6.85 20.08
N ARG A 373 -5.73 6.03 19.07
CA ARG A 373 -4.46 5.90 18.34
C ARG A 373 -4.56 6.43 16.93
N ALA A 374 -3.71 7.40 16.58
CA ALA A 374 -3.60 7.90 15.23
C ALA A 374 -3.20 6.78 14.25
N GLY A 375 -3.85 6.74 13.10
CA GLY A 375 -3.68 5.71 12.09
C GLY A 375 -4.28 4.35 12.45
N ARG A 376 -5.16 4.26 13.48
CA ARG A 376 -5.83 3.03 13.88
C ARG A 376 -7.27 3.24 14.36
N THR A 377 -7.50 4.11 15.34
CA THR A 377 -8.84 4.42 15.82
C THR A 377 -9.60 5.21 14.78
N THR A 378 -10.80 4.78 14.43
CA THR A 378 -11.68 5.52 13.53
C THR A 378 -12.54 6.53 14.29
N ALA A 379 -13.01 7.57 13.60
CA ALA A 379 -13.94 8.54 14.18
C ALA A 379 -15.24 7.87 14.68
N GLU A 380 -15.70 6.83 14.00
CA GLU A 380 -16.87 6.04 14.38
C GLU A 380 -16.61 5.23 15.67
N GLY A 381 -15.48 4.50 15.73
CA GLY A 381 -15.10 3.73 16.91
C GLY A 381 -14.90 4.63 18.15
N LEU A 382 -14.37 5.85 17.94
CA LEU A 382 -14.22 6.82 19.02
C LEU A 382 -15.59 7.30 19.56
N ARG A 383 -16.56 7.56 18.65
CA ARG A 383 -17.94 7.92 19.04
C ARG A 383 -18.65 6.78 19.78
N GLU A 384 -18.51 5.56 19.26
CA GLU A 384 -19.10 4.36 19.89
C GLU A 384 -18.54 4.17 21.31
N ALA A 385 -17.23 4.31 21.49
CA ALA A 385 -16.59 4.25 22.80
C ALA A 385 -17.13 5.31 23.77
N ALA A 386 -17.27 6.55 23.32
CA ALA A 386 -17.80 7.64 24.13
C ALA A 386 -19.28 7.42 24.49
N LEU A 387 -20.09 6.92 23.55
CA LEU A 387 -21.48 6.55 23.79
C LEU A 387 -21.61 5.43 24.82
N ALA A 388 -20.78 4.39 24.73
CA ALA A 388 -20.77 3.27 25.67
C ALA A 388 -20.44 3.75 27.11
N VAL A 389 -19.45 4.63 27.26
CA VAL A 389 -19.11 5.24 28.56
C VAL A 389 -20.28 6.05 29.09
N GLY A 390 -20.91 6.90 28.25
CA GLY A 390 -22.05 7.73 28.66
C GLY A 390 -23.29 6.91 29.04
N GLN A 391 -23.61 5.85 28.29
CA GLN A 391 -24.71 4.94 28.58
C GLN A 391 -24.50 4.18 29.90
N GLY A 392 -23.25 3.88 30.28
CA GLY A 392 -22.91 3.29 31.57
C GLY A 392 -22.90 4.28 32.72
N GLY A 393 -23.25 5.54 32.52
CA GLY A 393 -23.24 6.58 33.55
C GLY A 393 -21.86 7.16 33.84
N GLY A 394 -20.84 6.84 33.01
CA GLY A 394 -19.49 7.38 33.11
C GLY A 394 -19.42 8.82 32.59
N HIS A 395 -18.60 9.65 33.21
CA HIS A 395 -18.33 11.03 32.79
C HIS A 395 -17.06 11.08 31.96
N MET A 396 -17.15 11.57 30.73
CA MET A 396 -15.96 11.77 29.84
C MET A 396 -15.17 13.00 30.26
N LEU A 397 -13.92 12.81 30.67
CA LEU A 397 -12.98 13.89 30.96
C LEU A 397 -12.35 14.45 29.67
N GLY A 398 -12.09 13.59 28.72
CA GLY A 398 -11.49 13.95 27.43
C GLY A 398 -10.80 12.77 26.75
N VAL A 399 -10.05 13.12 25.70
CA VAL A 399 -9.35 12.15 24.86
C VAL A 399 -7.84 12.40 24.88
N VAL A 400 -7.06 11.33 24.92
CA VAL A 400 -5.60 11.37 24.64
C VAL A 400 -5.36 10.68 23.31
N LEU A 401 -4.73 11.39 22.37
CA LEU A 401 -4.35 10.84 21.07
C LEU A 401 -2.90 10.34 21.11
N THR A 402 -2.67 9.06 20.83
CA THR A 402 -1.35 8.41 20.81
C THR A 402 -0.86 8.20 19.38
N ASN A 403 0.43 7.89 19.21
CA ASN A 403 1.05 7.53 17.93
C ASN A 403 1.00 8.63 16.85
N VAL A 404 1.01 9.89 17.22
CA VAL A 404 1.04 10.99 16.26
C VAL A 404 2.44 11.17 15.70
N SER A 405 2.58 11.11 14.37
CA SER A 405 3.88 11.10 13.67
C SER A 405 4.54 12.47 13.62
N ASP A 406 3.77 13.53 13.64
CA ASP A 406 4.25 14.91 13.52
C ASP A 406 3.53 15.81 14.55
N VAL A 407 4.04 15.75 15.77
CA VAL A 407 3.64 16.72 16.77
C VAL A 407 4.46 17.98 16.49
N GLY A 408 4.04 18.72 15.46
CA GLY A 408 4.76 19.89 14.96
C GLY A 408 5.24 20.82 16.07
N ARG A 409 6.37 21.47 15.84
CA ARG A 409 6.96 22.55 16.68
C ARG A 409 6.03 23.75 16.92
N GLY A 410 4.75 23.67 16.47
CA GLY A 410 3.68 24.64 16.65
C GLY A 410 2.80 24.41 17.88
N GLY A 411 3.26 23.69 18.89
CA GLY A 411 2.55 23.52 20.16
C GLY A 411 2.55 24.78 21.03
N GLN A 412 1.97 25.84 20.54
CA GLN A 412 1.42 26.90 21.40
C GLN A 412 0.25 26.28 22.13
N GLY A 413 0.27 26.45 23.47
CA GLY A 413 -0.61 25.81 24.42
C GLY A 413 -2.05 25.69 23.94
N ILE A 414 -2.62 24.49 24.09
CA ILE A 414 -4.05 24.25 23.95
C ILE A 414 -4.74 25.20 24.95
N GLN A 415 -5.21 26.35 24.44
CA GLN A 415 -6.07 27.21 25.21
C GLN A 415 -7.35 26.41 25.46
N VAL A 416 -7.58 26.06 26.70
CA VAL A 416 -8.88 25.57 27.20
C VAL A 416 -9.87 26.67 26.85
N GLY A 417 -10.67 26.47 25.81
CA GLY A 417 -11.70 27.41 25.39
C GLY A 417 -12.69 27.57 26.55
N ALA A 418 -12.66 28.76 27.18
CA ALA A 418 -13.73 29.20 28.05
C ALA A 418 -15.00 29.25 27.19
N THR A 419 -15.90 28.31 27.43
CA THR A 419 -17.24 28.27 26.88
C THR A 419 -17.93 29.59 27.24
N HIS A 420 -18.37 30.30 26.20
CA HIS A 420 -19.35 31.40 26.31
C HIS A 420 -20.65 30.90 26.99
N ALA A 421 -20.68 30.98 28.29
CA ALA A 421 -21.91 30.98 29.08
C ALA A 421 -22.11 32.43 29.57
N GLU A 422 -22.58 33.31 28.66
CA GLU A 422 -23.19 34.58 29.02
C GLU A 422 -23.78 35.21 27.75
N ARG A 423 -25.07 34.97 27.54
CA ARG A 423 -26.03 35.89 26.92
C ARG A 423 -27.37 35.21 26.71
N ALA A 424 -28.14 35.14 27.79
CA ALA A 424 -29.59 35.06 27.74
C ALA A 424 -30.17 35.66 29.01
N THR A 425 -30.15 36.98 29.08
CA THR A 425 -31.06 37.74 29.89
C THR A 425 -31.14 39.15 29.29
N VAL A 426 -32.12 39.35 28.43
CA VAL A 426 -33.10 40.44 28.44
C VAL A 426 -34.25 39.98 27.51
#